data_98c7692a47678a3f4afcb53c03d93958
#
_entry.id   98c7692a47678a3f4afcb53c03d93958
#
_cell.length_a   1.000
_cell.length_b   1.000
_cell.length_c   1.000
_cell.angle_alpha   90.00
_cell.angle_beta   90.00
_cell.angle_gamma   90.00
#
_symmetry.space_group_name_H-M   'P 1'
#
loop_
_entity.id
_entity.type
_entity.pdbx_description
1 polymer ?
#
loop_
_entity_poly.entity_id
_entity_poly.type
_entity_poly.pdbx_seq_one_letter_code
_entity_poly.pdbx_strand_id
1 'polypeptide(L)'
;MKRPHIWIISPASAKANNGNWQSARRWARFLRTRYRVTIAQQWPAPDAAATPGAPAGNRASWPGRHTRPDLLIALHARRSAASLDAYVHACPERPTILLLTGTDLYRDIACDASAQASLRQARALVVLQPAGLAELPPPLRAKASVIYQSADTLRPASGPRRHLDVCMVGHLREEKDPATFMRAAARVRDARVRLLHIGGALEPALGQLAEATARDHPRYRWLGALPHAATRQRLKRSFLMAITSRMEGGANVIIEAVTSGVPVLASDIGGNRGMLGDDYAGYFAPGDDGALAALIERCAADPAFYARLQAQCAARAALFTPAAEQAALLELVDNLLQPHTTTAASTAAAPL
;
A
#
# COMPACT_ATOMS: atom_id res chain seq x y z
N MET A 1 -3.86 9.01 33.48
CA MET A 1 -4.40 7.77 32.87
C MET A 1 -3.30 7.13 32.01
N LYS A 2 -3.18 5.80 32.05
CA LYS A 2 -2.19 5.04 31.24
C LYS A 2 -2.61 5.10 29.77
N ARG A 3 -1.71 5.53 28.85
CA ARG A 3 -2.00 5.57 27.41
C ARG A 3 -2.29 4.15 26.91
N PRO A 4 -3.39 3.91 26.14
CA PRO A 4 -3.67 2.60 25.56
C PRO A 4 -2.50 2.13 24.69
N HIS A 5 -2.32 0.80 24.66
CA HIS A 5 -1.23 0.17 23.92
C HIS A 5 -1.76 -0.51 22.65
N ILE A 6 -1.25 -0.12 21.51
CA ILE A 6 -1.59 -0.65 20.20
C ILE A 6 -0.41 -1.49 19.68
N TRP A 7 -0.71 -2.68 19.18
CA TRP A 7 0.25 -3.46 18.42
C TRP A 7 -0.10 -3.44 16.93
N ILE A 8 0.94 -3.24 16.11
CA ILE A 8 0.85 -3.32 14.65
C ILE A 8 1.63 -4.55 14.20
N ILE A 9 0.93 -5.53 13.63
CA ILE A 9 1.54 -6.73 13.06
C ILE A 9 1.82 -6.47 11.59
N SER A 10 3.12 -6.45 11.24
CA SER A 10 3.59 -6.31 9.87
C SER A 10 4.30 -7.59 9.43
N PRO A 11 3.84 -8.29 8.39
CA PRO A 11 4.51 -9.50 7.90
C PRO A 11 5.88 -9.22 7.26
N ALA A 12 6.22 -7.95 7.09
CA ALA A 12 7.48 -7.49 6.54
C ALA A 12 8.37 -6.86 7.62
N SER A 13 9.64 -7.19 7.61
CA SER A 13 10.66 -6.55 8.45
C SER A 13 11.13 -5.21 7.87
N ALA A 14 11.85 -4.43 8.67
CA ALA A 14 12.51 -3.20 8.23
C ALA A 14 13.45 -3.40 7.04
N LYS A 15 14.12 -4.57 6.96
CA LYS A 15 15.04 -4.93 5.88
C LYS A 15 14.34 -5.14 4.53
N ALA A 16 13.07 -5.54 4.56
CA ALA A 16 12.31 -5.81 3.33
C ALA A 16 11.93 -4.55 2.55
N ASN A 17 11.93 -3.38 3.20
CA ASN A 17 11.61 -2.05 2.61
C ASN A 17 10.42 -2.08 1.62
N ASN A 18 9.39 -2.85 1.93
CA ASN A 18 8.20 -3.00 1.10
C ASN A 18 7.02 -2.17 1.61
N GLY A 19 5.91 -2.16 0.84
CA GLY A 19 4.71 -1.38 1.15
C GLY A 19 4.14 -1.64 2.55
N ASN A 20 4.12 -2.90 3.02
CA ASN A 20 3.59 -3.24 4.34
C ASN A 20 4.42 -2.62 5.47
N TRP A 21 5.75 -2.68 5.37
CA TRP A 21 6.61 -2.04 6.36
C TRP A 21 6.45 -0.52 6.36
N GLN A 22 6.38 0.11 5.18
CA GLN A 22 6.17 1.56 5.08
C GLN A 22 4.84 1.98 5.71
N SER A 23 3.77 1.22 5.47
CA SER A 23 2.45 1.44 6.08
C SER A 23 2.49 1.29 7.60
N ALA A 24 3.07 0.19 8.11
CA ALA A 24 3.18 -0.06 9.55
C ALA A 24 3.99 1.06 10.26
N ARG A 25 5.12 1.47 9.67
CA ARG A 25 5.96 2.53 10.20
C ARG A 25 5.24 3.89 10.23
N ARG A 26 4.52 4.23 9.15
CA ARG A 26 3.78 5.48 9.03
C ARG A 26 2.63 5.53 10.03
N TRP A 27 1.83 4.48 10.13
CA TRP A 27 0.74 4.36 11.09
C TRP A 27 1.23 4.39 12.52
N ALA A 28 2.35 3.72 12.83
CA ALA A 28 2.95 3.82 14.15
C ALA A 28 3.37 5.25 14.51
N ARG A 29 3.92 6.01 13.54
CA ARG A 29 4.27 7.42 13.75
C ARG A 29 3.03 8.25 14.09
N PHE A 30 1.93 8.08 13.36
CA PHE A 30 0.67 8.80 13.59
C PHE A 30 0.05 8.44 14.94
N LEU A 31 -0.03 7.17 15.26
CA LEU A 31 -0.64 6.69 16.50
C LEU A 31 0.16 7.05 17.76
N ARG A 32 1.48 7.18 17.66
CA ARG A 32 2.34 7.58 18.81
C ARG A 32 2.04 8.96 19.34
N THR A 33 1.31 9.79 18.63
CA THR A 33 0.82 11.09 19.14
C THR A 33 -0.14 10.92 20.31
N ARG A 34 -0.91 9.83 20.36
CA ARG A 34 -1.92 9.55 21.40
C ARG A 34 -1.70 8.25 22.16
N TYR A 35 -1.08 7.25 21.55
CA TYR A 35 -1.00 5.87 22.01
C TYR A 35 0.43 5.39 22.23
N ARG A 36 0.60 4.36 23.04
CA ARG A 36 1.83 3.57 23.04
C ARG A 36 1.75 2.58 21.87
N VAL A 37 2.77 2.49 21.01
CA VAL A 37 2.73 1.67 19.81
C VAL A 37 3.95 0.76 19.72
N THR A 38 3.70 -0.54 19.50
CA THR A 38 4.70 -1.56 19.18
C THR A 38 4.46 -2.08 17.76
N ILE A 39 5.52 -2.20 16.96
CA ILE A 39 5.48 -2.91 15.67
C ILE A 39 6.16 -4.26 15.89
N ALA A 40 5.50 -5.35 15.48
CA ALA A 40 6.02 -6.70 15.53
C ALA A 40 5.71 -7.46 14.24
N GLN A 41 6.44 -8.55 13.97
CA GLN A 41 6.15 -9.40 12.81
C GLN A 41 5.02 -10.40 13.11
N GLN A 42 4.86 -10.77 14.36
CA GLN A 42 3.84 -11.71 14.81
C GLN A 42 3.39 -11.43 16.24
N TRP A 43 2.18 -11.84 16.57
CA TRP A 43 1.66 -11.90 17.93
C TRP A 43 2.00 -13.27 18.53
N PRO A 44 2.62 -13.36 19.70
CA PRO A 44 2.91 -14.64 20.34
C PRO A 44 1.64 -15.26 20.91
N ALA A 45 1.44 -16.56 20.63
CA ALA A 45 0.45 -17.34 21.36
C ALA A 45 0.85 -17.45 22.85
N PRO A 46 -0.10 -17.46 23.80
CA PRO A 46 0.18 -17.56 25.23
C PRO A 46 1.05 -18.77 25.61
N ASP A 47 0.94 -19.89 24.89
CA ASP A 47 1.59 -21.16 25.19
C ASP A 47 2.86 -21.46 24.39
N ALA A 48 3.23 -20.64 23.42
CA ALA A 48 4.48 -20.80 22.68
C ALA A 48 5.75 -20.58 23.55
N ALA A 49 5.57 -20.05 24.76
CA ALA A 49 6.64 -19.93 25.77
C ALA A 49 6.89 -21.22 26.59
N ALA A 50 6.06 -22.24 26.45
CA ALA A 50 6.05 -23.44 27.30
C ALA A 50 6.38 -24.75 26.59
N THR A 51 6.91 -24.73 25.36
CA THR A 51 7.39 -25.97 24.72
C THR A 51 8.77 -26.33 25.28
N PRO A 52 8.91 -27.39 26.13
CA PRO A 52 10.22 -27.85 26.56
C PRO A 52 10.99 -28.39 25.35
N GLY A 53 12.11 -27.80 25.04
CA GLY A 53 13.02 -28.28 23.97
C GLY A 53 13.28 -27.39 22.78
N ALA A 54 12.72 -26.18 22.70
CA ALA A 54 13.09 -25.23 21.65
C ALA A 54 14.53 -24.73 21.85
N PRO A 55 15.39 -24.75 20.80
CA PRO A 55 16.77 -24.32 20.93
C PRO A 55 16.84 -22.86 21.37
N ALA A 56 17.73 -22.56 22.33
CA ALA A 56 17.90 -21.27 23.01
C ALA A 56 18.39 -20.12 22.10
N GLY A 57 18.47 -20.31 20.80
CA GLY A 57 19.16 -19.41 19.85
C GLY A 57 18.33 -18.26 19.28
N ASN A 58 17.01 -18.19 19.48
CA ASN A 58 16.21 -17.14 18.87
C ASN A 58 15.15 -16.57 19.84
N ARG A 59 15.52 -16.43 21.10
CA ARG A 59 14.76 -15.60 22.03
C ARG A 59 15.02 -14.14 21.67
N ALA A 60 14.31 -13.64 20.66
CA ALA A 60 14.10 -12.20 20.57
C ALA A 60 13.60 -11.79 21.95
N SER A 61 14.35 -10.95 22.65
CA SER A 61 14.07 -10.47 23.99
C SER A 61 12.71 -9.78 24.01
N TRP A 62 11.67 -10.55 24.28
CA TRP A 62 10.34 -10.01 24.53
C TRP A 62 10.46 -9.23 25.83
N PRO A 63 10.13 -7.96 25.83
CA PRO A 63 10.10 -7.20 27.06
C PRO A 63 9.08 -7.88 27.99
N GLY A 64 9.51 -8.34 29.17
CA GLY A 64 8.84 -9.25 30.09
C GLY A 64 7.38 -8.94 30.41
N ARG A 65 6.60 -9.95 30.85
CA ARG A 65 5.18 -9.98 31.31
C ARG A 65 4.35 -8.76 30.85
N HIS A 66 4.16 -8.61 29.51
CA HIS A 66 3.54 -7.43 28.96
C HIS A 66 2.04 -7.53 29.03
N THR A 67 1.47 -6.48 29.53
CA THR A 67 0.07 -6.16 29.40
C THR A 67 -0.34 -6.39 27.94
N ARG A 68 -1.34 -7.27 27.77
CA ARG A 68 -1.99 -7.50 26.46
C ARG A 68 -2.33 -6.15 25.84
N PRO A 69 -2.05 -5.92 24.54
CA PRO A 69 -2.37 -4.63 23.92
C PRO A 69 -3.87 -4.38 23.94
N ASP A 70 -4.24 -3.11 23.96
CA ASP A 70 -5.65 -2.71 24.01
C ASP A 70 -6.30 -2.77 22.62
N LEU A 71 -5.50 -2.76 21.54
CA LEU A 71 -5.93 -2.93 20.16
C LEU A 71 -4.82 -3.57 19.33
N LEU A 72 -5.18 -4.47 18.42
CA LEU A 72 -4.28 -5.05 17.42
C LEU A 72 -4.63 -4.54 16.02
N ILE A 73 -3.63 -4.08 15.27
CA ILE A 73 -3.72 -3.79 13.84
C ILE A 73 -2.91 -4.84 13.09
N ALA A 74 -3.54 -5.63 12.24
CA ALA A 74 -2.90 -6.65 11.43
C ALA A 74 -2.85 -6.19 9.96
N LEU A 75 -1.67 -6.26 9.33
CA LEU A 75 -1.48 -5.95 7.93
C LEU A 75 -1.46 -7.23 7.10
N HIS A 76 -2.27 -7.29 6.04
CA HIS A 76 -2.37 -8.42 5.12
C HIS A 76 -3.11 -9.64 5.69
N ALA A 77 -4.30 -9.91 5.19
CA ALA A 77 -5.24 -10.90 5.73
C ALA A 77 -4.65 -12.31 5.91
N ARG A 78 -3.93 -12.84 4.90
CA ARG A 78 -3.33 -14.17 4.97
C ARG A 78 -2.07 -14.22 5.82
N ARG A 79 -1.15 -13.28 5.60
CA ARG A 79 0.18 -13.32 6.25
C ARG A 79 0.14 -13.01 7.74
N SER A 80 -0.86 -12.29 8.21
CA SER A 80 -1.05 -11.97 9.63
C SER A 80 -2.13 -12.82 10.29
N ALA A 81 -2.71 -13.81 9.58
CA ALA A 81 -3.84 -14.61 10.05
C ALA A 81 -3.57 -15.29 11.41
N ALA A 82 -2.44 -15.98 11.55
CA ALA A 82 -2.08 -16.66 12.80
C ALA A 82 -1.98 -15.69 13.99
N SER A 83 -1.43 -14.49 13.76
CA SER A 83 -1.32 -13.46 14.81
C SER A 83 -2.67 -12.88 15.19
N LEU A 84 -3.53 -12.62 14.20
CA LEU A 84 -4.87 -12.12 14.44
C LEU A 84 -5.73 -13.12 15.19
N ASP A 85 -5.72 -14.38 14.77
CA ASP A 85 -6.44 -15.49 15.38
C ASP A 85 -6.01 -15.68 16.84
N ALA A 86 -4.72 -15.80 17.10
CA ALA A 86 -4.18 -15.93 18.44
C ALA A 86 -4.57 -14.75 19.36
N TYR A 87 -4.58 -13.53 18.81
CA TYR A 87 -4.96 -12.35 19.58
C TYR A 87 -6.46 -12.33 19.91
N VAL A 88 -7.31 -12.64 18.94
CA VAL A 88 -8.78 -12.69 19.15
C VAL A 88 -9.13 -13.74 20.23
N HIS A 89 -8.49 -14.91 20.21
CA HIS A 89 -8.70 -15.93 21.23
C HIS A 89 -8.19 -15.49 22.62
N ALA A 90 -7.03 -14.83 22.68
CA ALA A 90 -6.45 -14.39 23.95
C ALA A 90 -7.11 -13.14 24.54
N CYS A 91 -7.76 -12.32 23.70
CA CYS A 91 -8.32 -11.02 24.05
C CYS A 91 -9.65 -10.76 23.35
N PRO A 92 -10.72 -11.58 23.53
CA PRO A 92 -11.95 -11.53 22.74
C PRO A 92 -12.67 -10.18 22.83
N GLU A 93 -12.56 -9.49 23.97
CA GLU A 93 -13.20 -8.18 24.17
C GLU A 93 -12.43 -7.01 23.57
N ARG A 94 -11.21 -7.24 23.05
CA ARG A 94 -10.38 -6.16 22.53
C ARG A 94 -10.50 -6.05 21.02
N PRO A 95 -10.60 -4.81 20.49
CA PRO A 95 -10.81 -4.62 19.08
C PRO A 95 -9.57 -4.95 18.24
N THR A 96 -9.86 -5.31 17.00
CA THR A 96 -8.84 -5.57 15.97
C THR A 96 -9.16 -4.81 14.70
N ILE A 97 -8.12 -4.34 14.01
CA ILE A 97 -8.19 -3.75 12.67
C ILE A 97 -7.39 -4.63 11.72
N LEU A 98 -7.98 -4.99 10.60
CA LEU A 98 -7.28 -5.67 9.50
C LEU A 98 -7.12 -4.71 8.34
N LEU A 99 -5.87 -4.37 8.00
CA LEU A 99 -5.52 -3.58 6.83
C LEU A 99 -5.26 -4.49 5.64
N LEU A 100 -6.06 -4.36 4.58
CA LEU A 100 -5.93 -5.09 3.32
C LEU A 100 -4.97 -4.34 2.39
N THR A 101 -3.93 -5.01 1.93
CA THR A 101 -2.75 -4.33 1.36
C THR A 101 -2.54 -4.54 -0.14
N GLY A 102 -3.26 -5.47 -0.76
CA GLY A 102 -3.19 -5.71 -2.21
C GLY A 102 -3.40 -7.17 -2.58
N THR A 103 -2.36 -8.00 -2.54
CA THR A 103 -2.47 -9.42 -2.93
C THR A 103 -3.46 -10.19 -2.08
N ASP A 104 -3.61 -9.83 -0.82
CA ASP A 104 -4.65 -10.36 0.05
C ASP A 104 -6.06 -9.98 -0.42
N LEU A 105 -6.27 -8.70 -0.76
CA LEU A 105 -7.58 -8.18 -1.19
C LEU A 105 -8.02 -8.75 -2.54
N TYR A 106 -7.12 -8.78 -3.53
CA TYR A 106 -7.47 -9.15 -4.92
C TYR A 106 -7.26 -10.62 -5.25
N ARG A 107 -6.65 -11.40 -4.36
CA ARG A 107 -6.39 -12.82 -4.60
C ARG A 107 -6.71 -13.68 -3.39
N ASP A 108 -6.04 -13.44 -2.25
CA ASP A 108 -6.05 -14.40 -1.15
C ASP A 108 -7.44 -14.54 -0.49
N ILE A 109 -8.21 -13.44 -0.33
CA ILE A 109 -9.56 -13.51 0.25
C ILE A 109 -10.56 -14.33 -0.56
N ALA A 110 -10.30 -14.54 -1.85
CA ALA A 110 -11.15 -15.35 -2.72
C ALA A 110 -10.92 -16.85 -2.53
N CYS A 111 -9.70 -17.28 -2.19
CA CYS A 111 -9.31 -18.69 -2.22
C CYS A 111 -8.62 -19.22 -0.97
N ASP A 112 -8.16 -18.36 -0.05
CA ASP A 112 -7.40 -18.76 1.15
C ASP A 112 -8.29 -18.71 2.40
N ALA A 113 -8.48 -19.87 3.04
CA ALA A 113 -9.35 -20.00 4.22
C ALA A 113 -8.88 -19.14 5.41
N SER A 114 -7.56 -18.97 5.59
CA SER A 114 -7.01 -18.17 6.68
C SER A 114 -7.23 -16.68 6.46
N ALA A 115 -7.12 -16.21 5.20
CA ALA A 115 -7.46 -14.83 4.84
C ALA A 115 -8.95 -14.54 5.06
N GLN A 116 -9.83 -15.48 4.67
CA GLN A 116 -11.28 -15.38 4.91
C GLN A 116 -11.62 -15.38 6.41
N ALA A 117 -10.95 -16.21 7.19
CA ALA A 117 -11.11 -16.21 8.65
C ALA A 117 -10.70 -14.86 9.26
N SER A 118 -9.57 -14.30 8.81
CA SER A 118 -9.11 -12.97 9.24
C SER A 118 -10.13 -11.87 8.96
N LEU A 119 -10.77 -11.89 7.78
CA LEU A 119 -11.84 -10.95 7.44
C LEU A 119 -13.02 -11.04 8.42
N ARG A 120 -13.44 -12.26 8.78
CA ARG A 120 -14.57 -12.47 9.71
C ARG A 120 -14.24 -12.05 11.13
N GLN A 121 -13.06 -12.42 11.61
CA GLN A 121 -12.61 -12.19 13.00
C GLN A 121 -12.29 -10.72 13.29
N ALA A 122 -11.77 -9.98 12.32
CA ALA A 122 -11.43 -8.58 12.53
C ALA A 122 -12.67 -7.74 12.88
N ARG A 123 -12.56 -6.88 13.90
CA ARG A 123 -13.64 -5.96 14.30
C ARG A 123 -13.87 -4.87 13.26
N ALA A 124 -12.79 -4.37 12.64
CA ALA A 124 -12.85 -3.39 11.55
C ALA A 124 -11.90 -3.81 10.41
N LEU A 125 -12.30 -3.48 9.19
CA LEU A 125 -11.51 -3.67 7.98
C LEU A 125 -11.09 -2.32 7.41
N VAL A 126 -9.90 -2.25 6.86
CA VAL A 126 -9.45 -1.06 6.14
C VAL A 126 -8.98 -1.46 4.74
N VAL A 127 -9.52 -0.78 3.73
CA VAL A 127 -9.03 -0.81 2.36
C VAL A 127 -8.37 0.52 2.01
N LEU A 128 -7.44 0.52 1.06
CA LEU A 128 -6.57 1.67 0.79
C LEU A 128 -7.13 2.61 -0.29
N GLN A 129 -8.27 2.25 -0.90
CA GLN A 129 -8.99 3.05 -1.89
C GLN A 129 -10.41 2.47 -2.09
N PRO A 130 -11.37 3.25 -2.65
CA PRO A 130 -12.80 2.90 -2.69
C PRO A 130 -13.14 1.62 -3.46
N ALA A 131 -12.47 1.33 -4.60
CA ALA A 131 -12.73 0.13 -5.39
C ALA A 131 -12.43 -1.16 -4.59
N GLY A 132 -11.56 -1.09 -3.57
CA GLY A 132 -11.30 -2.21 -2.66
C GLY A 132 -12.50 -2.64 -1.83
N LEU A 133 -13.51 -1.78 -1.64
CA LEU A 133 -14.76 -2.16 -0.95
C LEU A 133 -15.57 -3.17 -1.77
N ALA A 134 -15.53 -3.06 -3.10
CA ALA A 134 -16.26 -3.96 -3.99
C ALA A 134 -15.72 -5.40 -3.93
N GLU A 135 -14.43 -5.56 -3.63
CA GLU A 135 -13.78 -6.86 -3.50
C GLU A 135 -14.19 -7.62 -2.22
N LEU A 136 -14.69 -6.89 -1.23
CA LEU A 136 -15.12 -7.52 0.03
C LEU A 136 -16.48 -8.21 -0.13
N PRO A 137 -16.68 -9.38 0.53
CA PRO A 137 -17.99 -9.99 0.65
C PRO A 137 -19.01 -8.97 1.18
N PRO A 138 -20.23 -8.86 0.58
CA PRO A 138 -21.21 -7.84 0.93
C PRO A 138 -21.47 -7.68 2.43
N PRO A 139 -21.61 -8.76 3.24
CA PRO A 139 -21.88 -8.62 4.67
C PRO A 139 -20.74 -7.97 5.46
N LEU A 140 -19.51 -8.00 4.93
CA LEU A 140 -18.32 -7.46 5.62
C LEU A 140 -18.03 -6.00 5.27
N ARG A 141 -18.71 -5.45 4.25
CA ARG A 141 -18.52 -4.05 3.82
C ARG A 141 -18.92 -3.05 4.88
N ALA A 142 -19.94 -3.39 5.70
CA ALA A 142 -20.43 -2.52 6.77
C ALA A 142 -19.38 -2.20 7.85
N LYS A 143 -18.37 -3.07 8.03
CA LYS A 143 -17.26 -2.84 8.96
C LYS A 143 -15.99 -2.37 8.29
N ALA A 144 -16.04 -2.01 7.00
CA ALA A 144 -14.90 -1.60 6.22
C ALA A 144 -14.87 -0.07 6.03
N SER A 145 -13.70 0.50 6.19
CA SER A 145 -13.42 1.92 5.96
C SER A 145 -12.35 2.09 4.90
N VAL A 146 -12.41 3.20 4.15
CA VAL A 146 -11.37 3.61 3.22
C VAL A 146 -10.41 4.54 3.93
N ILE A 147 -9.13 4.18 4.02
CA ILE A 147 -8.09 5.07 4.50
C ILE A 147 -6.99 5.11 3.44
N TYR A 148 -6.94 6.21 2.69
CA TYR A 148 -5.87 6.43 1.75
C TYR A 148 -4.54 6.55 2.48
N GLN A 149 -3.49 5.95 1.90
CA GLN A 149 -2.13 6.15 2.37
C GLN A 149 -1.62 7.52 1.95
N SER A 150 -0.55 7.99 2.58
CA SER A 150 -0.01 9.31 2.32
C SER A 150 1.49 9.30 2.05
N ALA A 151 1.98 10.37 1.46
CA ALA A 151 3.39 10.69 1.37
C ALA A 151 3.61 12.18 1.59
N ASP A 152 4.79 12.52 2.13
CA ASP A 152 5.18 13.93 2.27
C ASP A 152 5.28 14.57 0.87
N THR A 153 4.74 15.77 0.73
CA THR A 153 4.82 16.53 -0.51
C THR A 153 6.26 16.93 -0.80
N LEU A 154 6.74 16.67 -2.01
CA LEU A 154 8.01 17.16 -2.49
C LEU A 154 7.77 18.25 -3.52
N ARG A 155 8.47 19.40 -3.36
CA ARG A 155 8.40 20.46 -4.37
C ARG A 155 8.82 19.88 -5.74
N PRO A 156 8.00 20.02 -6.81
CA PRO A 156 8.35 19.55 -8.13
C PRO A 156 9.71 20.08 -8.59
N ALA A 157 10.43 19.28 -9.38
CA ALA A 157 11.66 19.76 -9.98
C ALA A 157 11.35 20.80 -11.05
N SER A 158 12.00 21.95 -10.98
CA SER A 158 11.91 23.04 -11.96
C SER A 158 13.13 23.06 -12.88
N GLY A 159 12.97 23.61 -14.08
CA GLY A 159 14.03 23.81 -15.06
C GLY A 159 13.91 22.92 -16.30
N PRO A 160 14.70 23.22 -17.34
CA PRO A 160 14.66 22.48 -18.60
C PRO A 160 15.13 21.04 -18.40
N ARG A 161 14.42 20.09 -19.04
CA ARG A 161 14.78 18.68 -19.01
C ARG A 161 15.57 18.34 -20.28
N ARG A 162 16.80 17.87 -20.12
CA ARG A 162 17.58 17.33 -21.24
C ARG A 162 16.97 16.04 -21.79
N HIS A 163 16.33 15.26 -20.92
CA HIS A 163 15.64 14.02 -21.26
C HIS A 163 14.27 13.98 -20.59
N LEU A 164 13.34 13.29 -21.23
CA LEU A 164 12.00 13.01 -20.71
C LEU A 164 12.03 11.65 -20.02
N ASP A 165 12.41 11.63 -18.74
CA ASP A 165 12.51 10.39 -17.97
C ASP A 165 11.10 9.89 -17.58
N VAL A 166 10.73 8.70 -18.04
CA VAL A 166 9.56 7.97 -17.60
C VAL A 166 10.01 6.97 -16.57
N CYS A 167 9.57 7.12 -15.31
CA CYS A 167 10.03 6.30 -14.20
C CYS A 167 8.99 5.24 -13.84
N MET A 168 9.40 3.97 -13.78
CA MET A 168 8.65 2.90 -13.14
C MET A 168 9.33 2.54 -11.82
N VAL A 169 8.54 2.50 -10.73
CA VAL A 169 9.03 2.12 -9.41
C VAL A 169 8.29 0.87 -8.93
N GLY A 170 9.02 -0.23 -8.82
CA GLY A 170 8.48 -1.52 -8.37
C GLY A 170 9.52 -2.62 -8.52
N HIS A 171 9.53 -3.57 -7.58
CA HIS A 171 10.34 -4.77 -7.73
C HIS A 171 9.87 -5.57 -8.94
N LEU A 172 10.81 -6.25 -9.60
CA LEU A 172 10.54 -7.12 -10.74
C LEU A 172 9.88 -8.40 -10.22
N ARG A 173 8.56 -8.44 -10.33
CA ARG A 173 7.68 -9.55 -9.98
C ARG A 173 6.39 -9.48 -10.81
N GLU A 174 5.75 -10.62 -10.99
CA GLU A 174 4.62 -10.80 -11.91
C GLU A 174 3.48 -9.78 -11.69
N GLU A 175 3.08 -9.53 -10.45
CA GLU A 175 1.98 -8.62 -10.15
C GLU A 175 2.24 -7.16 -10.55
N LYS A 176 3.52 -6.78 -10.72
CA LYS A 176 3.91 -5.43 -11.18
C LYS A 176 4.02 -5.33 -12.70
N ASP A 177 4.00 -6.45 -13.40
CA ASP A 177 4.12 -6.57 -14.87
C ASP A 177 5.20 -5.66 -15.48
N PRO A 178 6.47 -5.79 -15.01
CA PRO A 178 7.56 -4.98 -15.52
C PRO A 178 7.83 -5.24 -17.00
N ALA A 179 7.45 -6.40 -17.52
CA ALA A 179 7.64 -6.78 -18.91
C ALA A 179 6.89 -5.82 -19.87
N THR A 180 5.70 -5.35 -19.49
CA THR A 180 4.97 -4.36 -20.28
C THR A 180 5.75 -3.05 -20.41
N PHE A 181 6.38 -2.57 -19.33
CA PHE A 181 7.24 -1.39 -19.37
C PHE A 181 8.51 -1.61 -20.21
N MET A 182 9.10 -2.78 -20.12
CA MET A 182 10.27 -3.16 -20.92
C MET A 182 9.95 -3.20 -22.41
N ARG A 183 8.83 -3.83 -22.81
CA ARG A 183 8.39 -3.89 -24.21
C ARG A 183 8.05 -2.51 -24.76
N ALA A 184 7.47 -1.61 -23.96
CA ALA A 184 7.21 -0.25 -24.36
C ALA A 184 8.48 0.50 -24.77
N ALA A 185 9.65 0.18 -24.19
CA ALA A 185 10.94 0.78 -24.54
C ALA A 185 11.32 0.56 -26.01
N ALA A 186 10.98 -0.60 -26.58
CA ALA A 186 11.22 -0.90 -28.00
C ALA A 186 10.28 -0.13 -28.94
N ARG A 187 9.12 0.33 -28.45
CA ARG A 187 8.10 1.01 -29.25
C ARG A 187 8.23 2.54 -29.24
N VAL A 188 8.77 3.12 -28.17
CA VAL A 188 8.92 4.57 -28.04
C VAL A 188 9.96 5.07 -29.07
N ARG A 189 9.62 6.07 -29.85
CA ARG A 189 10.43 6.62 -30.94
C ARG A 189 11.11 7.93 -30.58
N ASP A 190 10.49 8.78 -29.75
CA ASP A 190 11.05 10.07 -29.35
C ASP A 190 12.42 9.88 -28.67
N ALA A 191 13.46 10.44 -29.30
CA ALA A 191 14.85 10.30 -28.86
C ALA A 191 15.12 10.92 -27.48
N ARG A 192 14.28 11.85 -27.02
CA ARG A 192 14.39 12.50 -25.72
C ARG A 192 13.93 11.60 -24.57
N VAL A 193 13.06 10.61 -24.85
CA VAL A 193 12.46 9.75 -23.84
C VAL A 193 13.43 8.68 -23.36
N ARG A 194 13.50 8.51 -22.03
CA ARG A 194 14.22 7.40 -21.38
C ARG A 194 13.27 6.72 -20.39
N LEU A 195 13.29 5.40 -20.37
CA LEU A 195 12.52 4.58 -19.46
C LEU A 195 13.42 4.11 -18.31
N LEU A 196 13.16 4.59 -17.11
CA LEU A 196 13.95 4.31 -15.91
C LEU A 196 13.18 3.35 -15.01
N HIS A 197 13.71 2.16 -14.77
CA HIS A 197 13.09 1.16 -13.89
C HIS A 197 13.86 1.06 -12.57
N ILE A 198 13.17 1.30 -11.44
CA ILE A 198 13.72 1.23 -10.09
C ILE A 198 13.04 0.09 -9.34
N GLY A 199 13.82 -0.91 -8.96
CA GLY A 199 13.36 -2.07 -8.20
C GLY A 199 14.31 -3.24 -8.32
N GLY A 200 14.42 -4.06 -7.29
CA GLY A 200 15.21 -5.28 -7.30
C GLY A 200 14.47 -6.42 -7.99
N ALA A 201 15.22 -7.35 -8.60
CA ALA A 201 14.67 -8.57 -9.17
C ALA A 201 14.29 -9.54 -8.03
N LEU A 202 13.01 -9.73 -7.80
CA LEU A 202 12.50 -10.76 -6.88
C LEU A 202 12.28 -12.09 -7.62
N GLU A 203 12.10 -12.02 -8.94
CA GLU A 203 12.01 -13.17 -9.85
C GLU A 203 13.21 -13.13 -10.80
N PRO A 204 14.10 -14.13 -10.77
CA PRO A 204 15.34 -14.14 -11.56
C PRO A 204 15.11 -13.97 -13.07
N ALA A 205 14.05 -14.58 -13.62
CA ALA A 205 13.71 -14.48 -15.03
C ALA A 205 13.40 -13.05 -15.47
N LEU A 206 12.70 -12.29 -14.62
CA LEU A 206 12.41 -10.87 -14.88
C LEU A 206 13.67 -10.00 -14.77
N GLY A 207 14.60 -10.37 -13.90
CA GLY A 207 15.94 -9.73 -13.82
C GLY A 207 16.71 -9.92 -15.11
N GLN A 208 16.80 -11.16 -15.62
CA GLN A 208 17.46 -11.48 -16.89
C GLN A 208 16.81 -10.73 -18.07
N LEU A 209 15.49 -10.65 -18.09
CA LEU A 209 14.74 -9.89 -19.10
C LEU A 209 15.08 -8.39 -19.04
N ALA A 210 15.20 -7.82 -17.84
CA ALA A 210 15.56 -6.41 -17.67
C ALA A 210 16.98 -6.11 -18.17
N GLU A 211 17.94 -7.01 -17.90
CA GLU A 211 19.31 -6.91 -18.39
C GLU A 211 19.38 -7.03 -19.92
N ALA A 212 18.66 -8.00 -20.50
CA ALA A 212 18.56 -8.15 -21.95
C ALA A 212 17.95 -6.89 -22.60
N THR A 213 16.82 -6.40 -22.05
CA THR A 213 16.18 -5.18 -22.54
C THR A 213 17.12 -3.98 -22.47
N ALA A 214 17.91 -3.84 -21.41
CA ALA A 214 18.86 -2.71 -21.28
C ALA A 214 20.02 -2.79 -22.27
N ARG A 215 20.42 -3.99 -22.71
CA ARG A 215 21.42 -4.17 -23.78
C ARG A 215 20.85 -3.82 -25.14
N ASP A 216 19.64 -4.28 -25.44
CA ASP A 216 19.03 -4.18 -26.77
C ASP A 216 18.40 -2.81 -27.02
N HIS A 217 17.96 -2.14 -25.95
CA HIS A 217 17.26 -0.86 -26.02
C HIS A 217 17.92 0.18 -25.10
N PRO A 218 18.84 1.02 -25.59
CA PRO A 218 19.62 1.98 -24.78
C PRO A 218 18.76 3.03 -24.04
N ARG A 219 17.50 3.19 -24.43
CA ARG A 219 16.54 4.07 -23.72
C ARG A 219 16.00 3.47 -22.43
N TYR A 220 16.00 2.15 -22.31
CA TYR A 220 15.63 1.47 -21.07
C TYR A 220 16.84 1.35 -20.16
N ARG A 221 16.65 1.70 -18.89
CA ARG A 221 17.69 1.60 -17.87
C ARG A 221 17.10 0.98 -16.61
N TRP A 222 17.55 -0.19 -16.26
CA TRP A 222 17.26 -0.80 -14.97
C TRP A 222 18.30 -0.33 -13.95
N LEU A 223 17.82 0.35 -12.87
CA LEU A 223 18.67 0.95 -11.85
C LEU A 223 18.83 0.07 -10.60
N GLY A 224 18.23 -1.13 -10.61
CA GLY A 224 18.20 -1.98 -9.42
C GLY A 224 17.37 -1.39 -8.28
N ALA A 225 17.55 -1.95 -7.09
CA ALA A 225 16.91 -1.44 -5.88
C ALA A 225 17.65 -0.20 -5.39
N LEU A 226 16.90 0.88 -5.15
CA LEU A 226 17.41 2.12 -4.56
C LEU A 226 16.80 2.34 -3.17
N PRO A 227 17.51 3.04 -2.25
CA PRO A 227 16.92 3.52 -1.01
C PRO A 227 15.69 4.39 -1.29
N HIS A 228 14.68 4.32 -0.43
CA HIS A 228 13.39 5.04 -0.61
C HIS A 228 13.58 6.55 -0.88
N ALA A 229 14.46 7.21 -0.13
CA ALA A 229 14.72 8.64 -0.34
C ALA A 229 15.31 8.93 -1.72
N ALA A 230 16.24 8.09 -2.21
CA ALA A 230 16.83 8.23 -3.55
C ALA A 230 15.78 7.95 -4.64
N THR A 231 14.93 6.94 -4.45
CA THR A 231 13.81 6.64 -5.34
C THR A 231 12.87 7.83 -5.46
N ARG A 232 12.46 8.45 -4.33
CA ARG A 232 11.62 9.65 -4.31
C ARG A 232 12.27 10.84 -5.02
N GLN A 233 13.57 11.07 -4.84
CA GLN A 233 14.30 12.13 -5.54
C GLN A 233 14.42 11.88 -7.04
N ARG A 234 14.52 10.62 -7.47
CA ARG A 234 14.51 10.26 -8.88
C ARG A 234 13.13 10.46 -9.49
N LEU A 235 12.10 9.94 -8.84
CA LEU A 235 10.70 10.07 -9.24
C LEU A 235 10.29 11.54 -9.41
N LYS A 236 10.57 12.38 -8.41
CA LYS A 236 10.28 13.83 -8.44
C LYS A 236 10.86 14.55 -9.67
N ARG A 237 12.00 14.08 -10.19
CA ARG A 237 12.66 14.67 -11.37
C ARG A 237 12.16 14.10 -12.69
N SER A 238 11.37 13.04 -12.64
CA SER A 238 10.85 12.38 -13.84
C SER A 238 9.83 13.25 -14.56
N PHE A 239 9.73 13.05 -15.85
CA PHE A 239 8.68 13.63 -16.70
C PHE A 239 7.35 12.97 -16.41
N LEU A 240 7.33 11.63 -16.36
CA LEU A 240 6.16 10.80 -16.06
C LEU A 240 6.54 9.68 -15.08
N MET A 241 5.54 9.16 -14.37
CA MET A 241 5.61 7.87 -13.71
C MET A 241 4.70 6.89 -14.47
N ALA A 242 5.21 5.69 -14.76
CA ALA A 242 4.41 4.61 -15.31
C ALA A 242 4.20 3.52 -14.25
N ILE A 243 2.99 2.97 -14.17
CA ILE A 243 2.65 1.82 -13.35
C ILE A 243 1.89 0.81 -14.21
N THR A 244 2.47 -0.37 -14.41
CA THR A 244 1.97 -1.42 -15.29
C THR A 244 1.31 -2.57 -14.55
N SER A 245 1.14 -2.44 -13.23
CA SER A 245 0.69 -3.50 -12.34
C SER A 245 -0.63 -4.13 -12.78
N ARG A 246 -0.75 -5.43 -12.56
CA ARG A 246 -2.00 -6.21 -12.73
C ARG A 246 -2.88 -6.17 -11.49
N MET A 247 -2.29 -5.82 -10.34
CA MET A 247 -2.96 -5.85 -9.04
C MET A 247 -2.34 -4.82 -8.09
N GLU A 248 -3.16 -3.95 -7.51
CA GLU A 248 -2.75 -2.94 -6.52
C GLU A 248 -3.83 -2.71 -5.47
N GLY A 249 -3.46 -2.76 -4.21
CA GLY A 249 -4.36 -2.39 -3.11
C GLY A 249 -4.46 -0.87 -2.91
N GLY A 250 -3.30 -0.22 -2.79
CA GLY A 250 -3.15 1.22 -2.73
C GLY A 250 -1.70 1.55 -3.08
N ALA A 251 -1.47 1.88 -4.36
CA ALA A 251 -0.15 2.02 -4.93
C ALA A 251 0.59 3.23 -4.32
N ASN A 252 1.46 3.01 -3.33
CA ASN A 252 2.28 4.08 -2.73
C ASN A 252 3.03 4.91 -3.78
N VAL A 253 3.45 4.28 -4.88
CA VAL A 253 4.17 4.97 -5.96
C VAL A 253 3.30 5.99 -6.70
N ILE A 254 1.97 5.76 -6.83
CA ILE A 254 1.02 6.75 -7.35
C ILE A 254 0.96 7.94 -6.38
N ILE A 255 0.81 7.67 -5.08
CA ILE A 255 0.79 8.70 -4.04
C ILE A 255 2.06 9.55 -4.11
N GLU A 256 3.21 8.89 -4.21
CA GLU A 256 4.52 9.54 -4.29
C GLU A 256 4.70 10.38 -5.55
N ALA A 257 4.18 9.93 -6.70
CA ALA A 257 4.19 10.70 -7.94
C ALA A 257 3.28 11.93 -7.84
N VAL A 258 2.03 11.73 -7.44
CA VAL A 258 1.02 12.80 -7.30
C VAL A 258 1.50 13.88 -6.33
N THR A 259 1.98 13.49 -5.13
CA THR A 259 2.49 14.44 -4.12
C THR A 259 3.83 15.08 -4.49
N SER A 260 4.45 14.65 -5.59
CA SER A 260 5.66 15.26 -6.15
C SER A 260 5.37 16.03 -7.46
N GLY A 261 4.09 16.16 -7.86
CA GLY A 261 3.67 16.86 -9.07
C GLY A 261 4.04 16.16 -10.38
N VAL A 262 4.24 14.83 -10.33
CA VAL A 262 4.59 13.99 -11.50
C VAL A 262 3.33 13.27 -11.98
N PRO A 263 2.89 13.48 -13.24
CA PRO A 263 1.74 12.78 -13.77
C PRO A 263 2.02 11.30 -13.98
N VAL A 264 0.95 10.51 -13.95
CA VAL A 264 1.01 9.04 -13.94
C VAL A 264 0.42 8.48 -15.23
N LEU A 265 1.03 7.46 -15.81
CA LEU A 265 0.39 6.57 -16.77
C LEU A 265 0.16 5.24 -16.06
N ALA A 266 -1.08 4.78 -16.02
CA ALA A 266 -1.45 3.64 -15.19
C ALA A 266 -2.20 2.57 -15.97
N SER A 267 -1.88 1.29 -15.68
CA SER A 267 -2.74 0.18 -16.11
C SER A 267 -4.15 0.36 -15.55
N ASP A 268 -5.16 0.11 -16.41
CA ASP A 268 -6.58 0.26 -16.08
C ASP A 268 -7.09 -0.89 -15.22
N ILE A 269 -6.81 -0.80 -13.93
CA ILE A 269 -7.25 -1.76 -12.90
C ILE A 269 -7.96 -1.03 -11.76
N GLY A 270 -8.85 -1.72 -11.05
CA GLY A 270 -9.62 -1.15 -9.94
C GLY A 270 -8.77 -0.43 -8.90
N GLY A 271 -7.60 -0.99 -8.54
CA GLY A 271 -6.68 -0.38 -7.59
C GLY A 271 -6.14 0.98 -8.06
N ASN A 272 -5.80 1.12 -9.33
CA ASN A 272 -5.31 2.39 -9.89
C ASN A 272 -6.46 3.39 -10.10
N ARG A 273 -7.64 2.93 -10.53
CA ARG A 273 -8.84 3.77 -10.63
C ARG A 273 -9.24 4.38 -9.29
N GLY A 274 -9.22 3.59 -8.22
CA GLY A 274 -9.50 4.07 -6.88
C GLY A 274 -8.54 5.18 -6.42
N MET A 275 -7.30 5.19 -6.93
CA MET A 275 -6.30 6.21 -6.61
C MET A 275 -6.44 7.45 -7.50
N LEU A 276 -6.59 7.28 -8.81
CA LEU A 276 -6.53 8.37 -9.81
C LEU A 276 -7.92 8.90 -10.22
N GLY A 277 -8.99 8.13 -9.97
CA GLY A 277 -10.36 8.45 -10.39
C GLY A 277 -10.73 7.80 -11.71
N ASP A 278 -12.04 7.60 -11.96
CA ASP A 278 -12.55 6.88 -13.13
C ASP A 278 -12.30 7.63 -14.45
N ASP A 279 -12.36 8.98 -14.42
CA ASP A 279 -12.20 9.84 -15.60
C ASP A 279 -10.75 10.21 -15.91
N TYR A 280 -9.77 9.51 -15.30
CA TYR A 280 -8.37 9.83 -15.51
C TYR A 280 -7.92 9.47 -16.92
N ALA A 281 -7.29 10.44 -17.62
CA ALA A 281 -6.96 10.31 -19.05
C ALA A 281 -5.68 9.49 -19.34
N GLY A 282 -4.92 9.10 -18.32
CA GLY A 282 -3.64 8.40 -18.44
C GLY A 282 -3.73 6.88 -18.28
N TYR A 283 -4.92 6.27 -18.46
CA TYR A 283 -5.08 4.81 -18.39
C TYR A 283 -4.75 4.11 -19.70
N PHE A 284 -4.21 2.89 -19.58
CA PHE A 284 -4.02 1.95 -20.69
C PHE A 284 -4.40 0.53 -20.24
N ALA A 285 -4.79 -0.33 -21.17
CA ALA A 285 -5.16 -1.71 -20.85
C ALA A 285 -3.98 -2.49 -20.24
N PRO A 286 -4.19 -3.30 -19.18
CA PRO A 286 -3.12 -4.11 -18.59
C PRO A 286 -2.43 -4.97 -19.64
N GLY A 287 -1.09 -4.95 -19.66
CA GLY A 287 -0.27 -5.70 -20.63
C GLY A 287 -0.09 -5.03 -21.99
N ASP A 288 -0.80 -3.92 -22.28
CA ASP A 288 -0.71 -3.22 -23.55
C ASP A 288 0.47 -2.23 -23.57
N ASP A 289 1.62 -2.73 -23.99
CA ASP A 289 2.84 -1.95 -24.14
C ASP A 289 2.78 -0.95 -25.31
N GLY A 290 1.93 -1.23 -26.32
CA GLY A 290 1.69 -0.30 -27.44
C GLY A 290 0.93 0.93 -26.99
N ALA A 291 -0.17 0.76 -26.24
CA ALA A 291 -0.93 1.87 -25.67
C ALA A 291 -0.09 2.69 -24.68
N LEU A 292 0.72 2.03 -23.82
CA LEU A 292 1.64 2.74 -22.92
C LEU A 292 2.64 3.60 -23.72
N ALA A 293 3.26 3.05 -24.78
CA ALA A 293 4.21 3.80 -25.61
C ALA A 293 3.53 4.98 -26.30
N ALA A 294 2.32 4.79 -26.85
CA ALA A 294 1.55 5.86 -27.48
C ALA A 294 1.20 7.00 -26.50
N LEU A 295 0.83 6.68 -25.25
CA LEU A 295 0.58 7.68 -24.21
C LEU A 295 1.85 8.43 -23.80
N ILE A 296 2.99 7.75 -23.72
CA ILE A 296 4.29 8.39 -23.45
C ILE A 296 4.61 9.40 -24.56
N GLU A 297 4.50 9.00 -25.83
CA GLU A 297 4.75 9.87 -26.98
C GLU A 297 3.76 11.02 -27.05
N ARG A 298 2.48 10.78 -26.78
CA ARG A 298 1.48 11.83 -26.70
C ARG A 298 1.82 12.86 -25.63
N CYS A 299 2.22 12.44 -24.43
CA CYS A 299 2.66 13.38 -23.39
C CYS A 299 3.88 14.20 -23.80
N ALA A 300 4.78 13.63 -24.60
CA ALA A 300 5.99 14.32 -25.09
C ALA A 300 5.70 15.33 -26.23
N ALA A 301 4.67 15.06 -27.04
CA ALA A 301 4.30 15.85 -28.20
C ALA A 301 3.15 16.85 -27.96
N ASP A 302 2.28 16.59 -27.00
CA ASP A 302 1.06 17.36 -26.70
C ASP A 302 1.12 17.95 -25.27
N PRO A 303 1.57 19.22 -25.15
CA PRO A 303 1.63 19.91 -23.85
C PRO A 303 0.26 20.05 -23.16
N ALA A 304 -0.84 20.15 -23.94
CA ALA A 304 -2.18 20.29 -23.38
C ALA A 304 -2.63 18.97 -22.73
N PHE A 305 -2.36 17.82 -23.37
CA PHE A 305 -2.62 16.52 -22.80
C PHE A 305 -1.78 16.28 -21.53
N TYR A 306 -0.49 16.63 -21.56
CA TYR A 306 0.38 16.54 -20.38
C TYR A 306 -0.14 17.40 -19.23
N ALA A 307 -0.52 18.65 -19.49
CA ALA A 307 -1.10 19.55 -18.50
C ALA A 307 -2.43 19.02 -17.93
N ARG A 308 -3.26 18.37 -18.75
CA ARG A 308 -4.49 17.69 -18.31
C ARG A 308 -4.17 16.59 -17.29
N LEU A 309 -3.20 15.73 -17.56
CA LEU A 309 -2.79 14.68 -16.60
C LEU A 309 -2.26 15.27 -15.30
N GLN A 310 -1.46 16.36 -15.39
CA GLN A 310 -0.97 17.06 -14.21
C GLN A 310 -2.13 17.60 -13.35
N ALA A 311 -3.11 18.24 -13.97
CA ALA A 311 -4.27 18.79 -13.28
C ALA A 311 -5.11 17.68 -12.60
N GLN A 312 -5.36 16.57 -13.30
CA GLN A 312 -6.08 15.43 -12.76
C GLN A 312 -5.34 14.79 -11.57
N CYS A 313 -4.02 14.61 -11.65
CA CYS A 313 -3.22 14.15 -10.52
C CYS A 313 -3.25 15.15 -9.37
N ALA A 314 -3.10 16.45 -9.62
CA ALA A 314 -3.11 17.48 -8.59
C ALA A 314 -4.45 17.53 -7.83
N ALA A 315 -5.58 17.29 -8.50
CA ALA A 315 -6.90 17.20 -7.87
C ALA A 315 -7.01 16.04 -6.85
N ARG A 316 -6.19 15.02 -6.97
CA ARG A 316 -6.15 13.87 -6.04
C ARG A 316 -5.20 14.10 -4.86
N ALA A 317 -4.30 15.08 -4.94
CA ALA A 317 -3.22 15.27 -3.97
C ALA A 317 -3.72 15.48 -2.52
N ALA A 318 -4.87 16.13 -2.34
CA ALA A 318 -5.46 16.36 -1.02
C ALA A 318 -5.79 15.06 -0.27
N LEU A 319 -6.14 13.98 -1.00
CA LEU A 319 -6.44 12.66 -0.42
C LEU A 319 -5.20 11.98 0.16
N PHE A 320 -4.03 12.34 -0.31
CA PHE A 320 -2.76 11.67 -0.02
C PHE A 320 -1.89 12.44 0.97
N THR A 321 -2.49 13.34 1.74
CA THR A 321 -1.74 14.11 2.75
C THR A 321 -1.57 13.32 4.04
N PRO A 322 -0.42 13.45 4.73
CA PRO A 322 -0.22 12.82 6.04
C PRO A 322 -1.28 13.23 7.08
N ALA A 323 -1.79 14.45 7.01
CA ALA A 323 -2.83 14.93 7.91
C ALA A 323 -4.17 14.18 7.69
N ALA A 324 -4.57 13.94 6.43
CA ALA A 324 -5.79 13.22 6.11
C ALA A 324 -5.71 11.75 6.55
N GLU A 325 -4.59 11.05 6.23
CA GLU A 325 -4.38 9.66 6.66
C GLU A 325 -4.37 9.55 8.19
N GLN A 326 -3.66 10.46 8.88
CA GLN A 326 -3.58 10.48 10.33
C GLN A 326 -4.96 10.71 10.97
N ALA A 327 -5.73 11.67 10.47
CA ALA A 327 -7.06 11.99 11.01
C ALA A 327 -8.00 10.78 10.89
N ALA A 328 -8.10 10.17 9.71
CA ALA A 328 -8.94 9.00 9.48
C ALA A 328 -8.51 7.79 10.33
N LEU A 329 -7.20 7.55 10.47
CA LEU A 329 -6.68 6.47 11.31
C LEU A 329 -6.98 6.69 12.79
N LEU A 330 -6.77 7.91 13.31
CA LEU A 330 -7.04 8.24 14.71
C LEU A 330 -8.54 8.14 15.01
N GLU A 331 -9.40 8.63 14.13
CA GLU A 331 -10.86 8.52 14.27
C GLU A 331 -11.30 7.05 14.36
N LEU A 332 -10.82 6.18 13.47
CA LEU A 332 -11.13 4.74 13.51
C LEU A 332 -10.69 4.11 14.82
N VAL A 333 -9.46 4.40 15.27
CA VAL A 333 -8.90 3.82 16.50
C VAL A 333 -9.61 4.37 17.74
N ASP A 334 -9.87 5.69 17.80
CA ASP A 334 -10.59 6.31 18.91
C ASP A 334 -11.98 5.69 19.07
N ASN A 335 -12.74 5.53 17.97
CA ASN A 335 -14.06 4.93 17.97
C ASN A 335 -14.04 3.46 18.47
N LEU A 336 -13.02 2.68 18.11
CA LEU A 336 -12.91 1.29 18.53
C LEU A 336 -12.47 1.14 20.00
N LEU A 337 -11.74 2.11 20.55
CA LEU A 337 -11.27 2.11 21.94
C LEU A 337 -12.24 2.78 22.92
N GLN A 338 -13.25 3.49 22.43
CA GLN A 338 -14.31 4.02 23.30
C GLN A 338 -15.12 2.86 23.87
N PRO A 339 -15.40 2.85 25.19
CA PRO A 339 -16.34 1.88 25.74
C PRO A 339 -17.69 2.07 25.08
N HIS A 340 -18.26 1.00 24.50
CA HIS A 340 -19.62 1.03 24.03
C HIS A 340 -20.54 1.32 25.22
N THR A 341 -21.04 2.55 25.34
CA THR A 341 -22.18 2.85 26.18
C THR A 341 -23.37 2.13 25.55
N THR A 342 -23.65 0.92 26.04
CA THR A 342 -24.90 0.22 25.75
C THR A 342 -26.00 1.09 26.31
N THR A 343 -26.66 1.86 25.47
CA THR A 343 -27.91 2.53 25.81
C THR A 343 -28.93 1.40 25.99
N ALA A 344 -29.06 0.91 27.20
CA ALA A 344 -30.19 0.09 27.59
C ALA A 344 -31.44 0.96 27.35
N ALA A 345 -32.18 0.64 26.31
CA ALA A 345 -33.50 1.18 26.14
C ALA A 345 -34.34 0.76 27.38
N SER A 346 -34.49 1.67 28.29
CA SER A 346 -35.44 1.56 29.40
C SER A 346 -36.83 1.49 28.79
N THR A 347 -37.35 0.29 28.64
CA THR A 347 -38.79 0.05 28.49
C THR A 347 -39.43 0.40 29.83
N ALA A 348 -39.80 1.66 29.99
CA ALA A 348 -40.75 2.08 31.03
C ALA A 348 -42.12 1.46 30.69
N ALA A 349 -42.47 0.38 31.38
CA ALA A 349 -43.82 -0.11 31.43
C ALA A 349 -44.65 0.97 32.09
N ALA A 350 -45.70 1.45 31.42
CA ALA A 350 -46.74 2.26 32.00
C ALA A 350 -47.59 1.36 32.92
N PRO A 351 -47.93 1.80 34.14
CA PRO A 351 -48.93 1.11 34.94
C PRO A 351 -50.32 1.45 34.42
N LEU A 352 -51.22 0.46 34.54
CA LEU A 352 -52.64 0.48 34.27
C LEU A 352 -53.39 1.60 35.04
#